data_caf238cb142677afa3008d1f72680b87
#
_entry.id   caf238cb142677afa3008d1f72680b87
#
_cell.length_a   1.000
_cell.length_b   1.000
_cell.length_c   1.000
_cell.angle_alpha   90.00
_cell.angle_beta   90.00
_cell.angle_gamma   90.00
#
_symmetry.space_group_name_H-M   'P 1'
#
loop_
_entity.id
_entity.type
_entity.pdbx_description
1 polymer ?
#
loop_
_entity_poly.entity_id
_entity_poly.type
_entity_poly.pdbx_seq_one_letter_code
_entity_poly.pdbx_strand_id
1 'polypeptide(L)'
;MLCHKIEHKIGTAVFVFDPSISILSMEKAQHFDTIDGQHFDVLEGCFNSDGSPYPRFGLTESIGMLIAPTDAAIAIRRTLNQQGARVAECTVTSQYGDYIGFRAFNLHEDTPQAPVFRIRTSPDNPDLWMDQYYTSELVSWLKANFDTRGIQTRTVDQDPHYYQPKKK
;
A
#
# COMPACT_ATOMS: atom_id res chain seq x y z
N MET A 1 7.15 -6.31 18.05
CA MET A 1 5.76 -5.89 17.76
C MET A 1 5.22 -6.68 16.59
N LEU A 2 4.10 -7.33 16.78
CA LEU A 2 3.43 -8.07 15.71
C LEU A 2 2.60 -7.11 14.85
N CYS A 3 2.88 -7.11 13.57
CA CYS A 3 2.13 -6.36 12.57
C CYS A 3 2.04 -7.17 11.28
N HIS A 4 1.39 -6.64 10.28
CA HIS A 4 1.19 -7.33 9.01
C HIS A 4 1.75 -6.53 7.85
N LYS A 5 2.32 -7.24 6.89
CA LYS A 5 2.53 -6.72 5.53
C LYS A 5 1.41 -7.21 4.62
N ILE A 6 1.03 -6.35 3.71
CA ILE A 6 0.15 -6.70 2.59
C ILE A 6 1.01 -6.71 1.33
N GLU A 7 0.92 -7.80 0.59
CA GLU A 7 1.67 -8.02 -0.63
C GLU A 7 0.71 -8.43 -1.75
N HIS A 8 1.09 -8.17 -2.98
CA HIS A 8 0.34 -8.66 -4.12
C HIS A 8 0.32 -10.19 -4.13
N LYS A 9 -0.85 -10.77 -4.39
CA LYS A 9 -0.99 -12.23 -4.50
C LYS A 9 -0.49 -12.71 -5.85
N ILE A 10 0.51 -13.57 -5.87
CA ILE A 10 1.05 -14.18 -7.09
C ILE A 10 -0.07 -14.92 -7.82
N GLY A 11 -0.13 -14.75 -9.14
CA GLY A 11 -1.15 -15.37 -10.00
C GLY A 11 -2.45 -14.55 -10.11
N THR A 12 -2.50 -13.36 -9.53
CA THR A 12 -3.58 -12.39 -9.74
C THR A 12 -3.07 -11.19 -10.53
N ALA A 13 -3.98 -10.42 -11.13
CA ALA A 13 -3.62 -9.23 -11.88
C ALA A 13 -2.88 -8.23 -11.00
N VAL A 14 -1.82 -7.65 -11.54
CA VAL A 14 -1.00 -6.63 -10.88
C VAL A 14 -1.03 -5.34 -11.69
N PHE A 15 -0.97 -4.20 -11.04
CA PHE A 15 -0.85 -2.94 -11.72
C PHE A 15 0.61 -2.70 -12.16
N VAL A 16 0.77 -2.51 -13.47
CA VAL A 16 2.06 -2.18 -14.06
C VAL A 16 2.01 -0.73 -14.51
N PHE A 17 2.86 0.10 -13.94
CA PHE A 17 3.01 1.47 -14.36
C PHE A 17 3.75 1.53 -15.69
N ASP A 18 3.35 2.46 -16.56
CA ASP A 18 4.07 2.71 -17.80
C ASP A 18 5.56 2.97 -17.50
N PRO A 19 6.51 2.37 -18.23
CA PRO A 19 7.94 2.55 -17.97
C PRO A 19 8.41 4.01 -17.97
N SER A 20 7.81 4.87 -18.77
CA SER A 20 8.11 6.31 -18.76
C SER A 20 7.56 7.02 -17.53
N ILE A 21 6.49 6.51 -16.95
CA ILE A 21 5.84 7.01 -15.74
C ILE A 21 6.40 6.30 -14.50
N SER A 22 6.84 5.04 -14.65
CA SER A 22 7.24 4.21 -13.50
C SER A 22 8.45 4.77 -12.75
N ILE A 23 9.42 5.36 -13.43
CA ILE A 23 10.57 6.00 -12.78
C ILE A 23 10.10 7.19 -11.94
N LEU A 24 9.27 8.07 -12.52
CA LEU A 24 8.68 9.18 -11.79
C LEU A 24 7.75 8.71 -10.68
N SER A 25 6.99 7.65 -10.91
CA SER A 25 6.10 7.06 -9.91
C SER A 25 6.87 6.39 -8.78
N MET A 26 7.98 5.73 -9.08
CA MET A 26 8.87 5.16 -8.06
C MET A 26 9.54 6.25 -7.24
N GLU A 27 10.04 7.31 -7.87
CA GLU A 27 10.58 8.47 -7.16
C GLU A 27 9.50 9.14 -6.30
N LYS A 28 8.31 9.37 -6.85
CA LYS A 28 7.18 9.94 -6.11
C LYS A 28 6.72 9.05 -4.98
N ALA A 29 6.73 7.74 -5.16
CA ALA A 29 6.34 6.81 -4.10
C ALA A 29 7.39 6.69 -3.00
N GLN A 30 8.64 7.04 -3.26
CA GLN A 30 9.66 7.15 -2.24
C GLN A 30 9.41 8.35 -1.31
N HIS A 31 8.80 9.39 -1.83
CA HIS A 31 8.37 10.56 -1.09
C HIS A 31 6.85 10.51 -0.94
N PHE A 32 6.37 9.94 0.14
CA PHE A 32 4.95 9.63 0.35
C PHE A 32 4.02 10.85 0.27
N ASP A 33 4.52 12.03 0.58
CA ASP A 33 3.81 13.29 0.48
C ASP A 33 3.57 13.71 -0.98
N THR A 34 4.40 13.24 -1.91
CA THR A 34 4.29 13.60 -3.33
C THR A 34 3.24 12.79 -4.08
N ILE A 35 2.75 11.67 -3.53
CA ILE A 35 1.68 10.91 -4.18
C ILE A 35 0.29 11.43 -3.83
N ASP A 36 0.17 12.23 -2.77
CA ASP A 36 -1.13 12.73 -2.33
C ASP A 36 -1.76 13.63 -3.39
N GLY A 37 -2.98 13.30 -3.78
CA GLY A 37 -3.70 14.03 -4.83
C GLY A 37 -3.22 13.77 -6.26
N GLN A 38 -2.26 12.88 -6.48
CA GLN A 38 -1.75 12.56 -7.82
C GLN A 38 -2.67 11.57 -8.54
N HIS A 39 -2.57 11.56 -9.87
CA HIS A 39 -3.26 10.61 -10.72
C HIS A 39 -2.24 9.78 -11.50
N PHE A 40 -2.47 8.47 -11.56
CA PHE A 40 -1.66 7.54 -12.32
C PHE A 40 -2.52 6.72 -13.27
N ASP A 41 -2.11 6.65 -14.52
CA ASP A 41 -2.63 5.69 -15.48
C ASP A 41 -1.75 4.43 -15.45
N VAL A 42 -2.37 3.28 -15.27
CA VAL A 42 -1.65 2.01 -15.17
C VAL A 42 -2.27 0.95 -16.07
N LEU A 43 -1.48 -0.05 -16.38
CA LEU A 43 -1.93 -1.24 -17.07
C LEU A 43 -1.97 -2.40 -16.09
N GLU A 44 -3.05 -3.14 -16.07
CA GLU A 44 -3.01 -4.46 -15.47
C GLU A 44 -2.30 -5.40 -16.44
N GLY A 45 -1.24 -6.03 -15.97
CA GLY A 45 -0.35 -6.70 -16.88
C GLY A 45 0.21 -8.01 -16.37
N CYS A 46 -0.62 -9.02 -16.19
CA CYS A 46 -0.11 -10.37 -16.08
C CYS A 46 -1.02 -11.32 -16.85
N PHE A 47 -0.41 -12.17 -17.64
CA PHE A 47 -1.11 -13.13 -18.47
C PHE A 47 -0.62 -14.54 -18.17
N ASN A 48 -1.52 -15.49 -18.22
CA ASN A 48 -1.18 -16.90 -18.20
C ASN A 48 -0.42 -17.29 -19.49
N SER A 49 0.22 -18.45 -19.47
CA SER A 49 0.96 -18.95 -20.63
C SER A 49 0.11 -19.15 -21.89
N ASP A 50 -1.21 -19.29 -21.74
CA ASP A 50 -2.17 -19.39 -22.84
C ASP A 50 -2.66 -18.02 -23.36
N GLY A 51 -2.13 -16.92 -22.82
CA GLY A 51 -2.51 -15.58 -23.21
C GLY A 51 -3.76 -15.02 -22.50
N SER A 52 -4.43 -15.80 -21.65
CA SER A 52 -5.54 -15.30 -20.85
C SER A 52 -5.04 -14.39 -19.72
N PRO A 53 -5.79 -13.34 -19.34
CA PRO A 53 -5.38 -12.48 -18.23
C PRO A 53 -5.48 -13.23 -16.90
N TYR A 54 -4.63 -12.88 -15.96
CA TYR A 54 -4.78 -13.33 -14.59
C TYR A 54 -6.07 -12.81 -13.97
N PRO A 55 -6.71 -13.58 -13.07
CA PRO A 55 -7.92 -13.13 -12.42
C PRO A 55 -7.67 -11.85 -11.61
N ARG A 56 -8.62 -10.92 -11.70
CA ARG A 56 -8.64 -9.66 -10.98
C ARG A 56 -9.58 -9.78 -9.78
N PHE A 57 -9.12 -9.29 -8.66
CA PHE A 57 -9.91 -9.25 -7.42
C PHE A 57 -9.93 -7.83 -6.85
N GLY A 58 -10.73 -7.62 -5.81
CA GLY A 58 -11.01 -6.29 -5.27
C GLY A 58 -9.77 -5.52 -4.83
N LEU A 59 -9.24 -5.85 -3.65
CA LEU A 59 -8.03 -5.19 -3.15
C LEU A 59 -6.79 -5.77 -3.82
N THR A 60 -5.82 -4.91 -4.09
CA THR A 60 -4.49 -5.29 -4.56
C THR A 60 -3.43 -4.43 -3.87
N GLU A 61 -2.18 -4.70 -4.16
CA GLU A 61 -1.03 -3.94 -3.67
C GLU A 61 -0.08 -3.67 -4.83
N SER A 62 0.46 -2.49 -4.88
CA SER A 62 1.52 -2.15 -5.82
C SER A 62 2.34 -0.99 -5.26
N ILE A 63 3.64 -1.06 -5.41
CA ILE A 63 4.60 -0.02 -5.01
C ILE A 63 4.42 0.39 -3.53
N GLY A 64 4.13 -0.58 -2.65
CA GLY A 64 3.91 -0.33 -1.22
C GLY A 64 2.61 0.40 -0.89
N MET A 65 1.68 0.51 -1.82
CA MET A 65 0.36 1.08 -1.60
C MET A 65 -0.69 -0.02 -1.52
N LEU A 66 -1.65 0.15 -0.62
CA LEU A 66 -2.90 -0.59 -0.69
C LEU A 66 -3.77 0.07 -1.76
N ILE A 67 -4.20 -0.71 -2.73
CA ILE A 67 -5.00 -0.23 -3.86
C ILE A 67 -6.38 -0.88 -3.79
N ALA A 68 -7.41 -0.05 -3.83
CA ALA A 68 -8.80 -0.49 -3.70
C ALA A 68 -9.67 0.10 -4.80
N PRO A 69 -10.67 -0.64 -5.30
CA PRO A 69 -11.70 -0.07 -6.14
C PRO A 69 -12.39 1.11 -5.45
N THR A 70 -12.87 2.07 -6.22
CA THR A 70 -13.37 3.35 -5.69
C THR A 70 -14.45 3.19 -4.61
N ASP A 71 -15.38 2.26 -4.77
CA ASP A 71 -16.41 2.00 -3.77
C ASP A 71 -15.86 1.44 -2.45
N ALA A 72 -14.93 0.50 -2.53
CA ALA A 72 -14.22 -0.01 -1.36
C ALA A 72 -13.35 1.08 -0.71
N ALA A 73 -12.71 1.90 -1.53
CA ALA A 73 -11.84 2.99 -1.08
C ALA A 73 -12.58 4.00 -0.21
N ILE A 74 -13.84 4.31 -0.50
CA ILE A 74 -14.66 5.22 0.30
C ILE A 74 -14.81 4.70 1.75
N ALA A 75 -15.11 3.43 1.89
CA ALA A 75 -15.25 2.79 3.20
C ALA A 75 -13.90 2.69 3.93
N ILE A 76 -12.84 2.36 3.21
CA ILE A 76 -11.47 2.28 3.76
C ILE A 76 -11.04 3.66 4.28
N ARG A 77 -11.21 4.70 3.49
CA ARG A 77 -10.89 6.08 3.90
C ARG A 77 -11.60 6.48 5.18
N ARG A 78 -12.90 6.19 5.25
CA ARG A 78 -13.71 6.50 6.44
C ARG A 78 -13.16 5.79 7.67
N THR A 79 -12.89 4.51 7.57
CA THR A 79 -12.37 3.71 8.68
C THR A 79 -10.99 4.19 9.12
N LEU A 80 -10.09 4.47 8.18
CA LEU A 80 -8.76 5.00 8.50
C LEU A 80 -8.85 6.35 9.22
N ASN A 81 -9.69 7.25 8.72
CA ASN A 81 -9.88 8.55 9.35
C ASN A 81 -10.46 8.44 10.77
N GLN A 82 -11.43 7.55 10.97
CA GLN A 82 -12.02 7.32 12.29
C GLN A 82 -11.01 6.76 13.30
N GLN A 83 -10.03 6.03 12.83
CA GLN A 83 -8.97 5.45 13.67
C GLN A 83 -7.73 6.36 13.77
N GLY A 84 -7.81 7.58 13.27
CA GLY A 84 -6.74 8.56 13.38
C GLY A 84 -5.56 8.34 12.44
N ALA A 85 -5.71 7.50 11.43
CA ALA A 85 -4.67 7.32 10.43
C ALA A 85 -4.61 8.53 9.49
N ARG A 86 -3.40 8.89 9.11
CA ARG A 86 -3.15 9.88 8.06
C ARG A 86 -2.57 9.15 6.86
N VAL A 87 -3.23 9.27 5.73
CA VAL A 87 -2.83 8.59 4.50
C VAL A 87 -2.75 9.56 3.34
N ALA A 88 -1.74 9.38 2.51
CA ALA A 88 -1.71 9.96 1.18
C ALA A 88 -2.59 9.10 0.27
N GLU A 89 -3.37 9.74 -0.58
CA GLU A 89 -4.22 9.08 -1.54
C GLU A 89 -3.86 9.50 -2.95
N CYS A 90 -3.80 8.53 -3.85
CA CYS A 90 -3.70 8.78 -5.28
C CYS A 90 -4.85 8.09 -6.01
N THR A 91 -5.23 8.65 -7.15
CA THR A 91 -6.18 8.01 -8.05
C THR A 91 -5.41 7.18 -9.08
N VAL A 92 -5.94 6.01 -9.38
CA VAL A 92 -5.33 5.07 -10.32
C VAL A 92 -6.39 4.67 -11.33
N THR A 93 -6.14 4.97 -12.60
CA THR A 93 -7.00 4.56 -13.71
C THR A 93 -6.36 3.42 -14.47
N SER A 94 -7.10 2.35 -14.67
CA SER A 94 -6.69 1.22 -15.48
C SER A 94 -7.72 0.93 -16.56
N GLN A 95 -7.36 0.07 -17.51
CA GLN A 95 -8.31 -0.41 -18.53
C GLN A 95 -9.51 -1.17 -17.93
N TYR A 96 -9.44 -1.55 -16.65
CA TYR A 96 -10.46 -2.33 -15.95
C TYR A 96 -11.25 -1.51 -14.92
N GLY A 97 -10.97 -0.23 -14.78
CA GLY A 97 -11.70 0.66 -13.88
C GLY A 97 -10.80 1.59 -13.09
N ASP A 98 -11.41 2.30 -12.16
CA ASP A 98 -10.78 3.28 -11.32
C ASP A 98 -10.55 2.74 -9.91
N TYR A 99 -9.39 3.09 -9.36
CA TYR A 99 -8.93 2.65 -8.05
C TYR A 99 -8.35 3.84 -7.27
N ILE A 100 -8.21 3.66 -5.97
CA ILE A 100 -7.50 4.59 -5.11
C ILE A 100 -6.38 3.84 -4.39
N GLY A 101 -5.18 4.41 -4.43
CA GLY A 101 -4.03 3.94 -3.69
C GLY A 101 -3.89 4.68 -2.37
N PHE A 102 -3.55 3.96 -1.30
CA PHE A 102 -3.36 4.48 0.04
C PHE A 102 -1.94 4.23 0.53
N ARG A 103 -1.29 5.29 0.97
CA ARG A 103 0.02 5.20 1.60
C ARG A 103 0.04 5.98 2.91
N ALA A 104 0.53 5.35 3.96
CA ALA A 104 0.56 5.97 5.28
C ALA A 104 1.54 7.14 5.35
N PHE A 105 1.10 8.26 5.90
CA PHE A 105 1.97 9.33 6.38
C PHE A 105 2.61 8.99 7.72
N ASN A 106 1.89 8.25 8.56
CA ASN A 106 2.29 7.98 9.92
C ASN A 106 3.55 7.11 9.99
N LEU A 107 4.52 7.57 10.77
CA LEU A 107 5.55 6.70 11.32
C LEU A 107 5.04 6.08 12.62
N HIS A 108 5.38 4.84 12.87
CA HIS A 108 4.95 4.15 14.10
C HIS A 108 5.41 4.88 15.36
N GLU A 109 6.63 5.41 15.35
CA GLU A 109 7.19 6.16 16.48
C GLU A 109 6.39 7.42 16.83
N ASP A 110 5.79 8.07 15.82
CA ASP A 110 5.01 9.30 16.01
C ASP A 110 3.55 9.01 16.35
N THR A 111 3.02 7.90 15.86
CA THR A 111 1.61 7.53 16.01
C THR A 111 1.47 6.03 16.28
N PRO A 112 1.83 5.54 17.48
CA PRO A 112 1.82 4.08 17.78
C PRO A 112 0.45 3.41 17.65
N GLN A 113 -0.63 4.19 17.70
CA GLN A 113 -2.00 3.67 17.62
C GLN A 113 -2.57 3.65 16.21
N ALA A 114 -1.83 4.17 15.22
CA ALA A 114 -2.31 4.22 13.84
C ALA A 114 -2.49 2.80 13.27
N PRO A 115 -3.63 2.53 12.60
CA PRO A 115 -3.91 1.20 12.05
C PRO A 115 -3.06 0.84 10.83
N VAL A 116 -2.51 1.84 10.15
CA VAL A 116 -1.55 1.72 9.06
C VAL A 116 -0.42 2.71 9.32
N PHE A 117 0.80 2.26 9.13
CA PHE A 117 1.98 3.04 9.49
C PHE A 117 3.20 2.58 8.70
N ARG A 118 4.25 3.38 8.75
CA ARG A 118 5.56 3.04 8.21
C ARG A 118 6.56 2.91 9.36
N ILE A 119 7.60 2.15 9.13
CA ILE A 119 8.73 2.01 10.05
C ILE A 119 9.97 2.56 9.35
N ARG A 120 10.67 3.44 10.03
CA ARG A 120 11.89 4.03 9.50
C ARG A 120 12.97 2.96 9.35
N THR A 121 13.52 2.82 8.15
CA THR A 121 14.55 1.83 7.83
C THR A 121 15.94 2.42 7.71
N SER A 122 16.06 3.73 7.57
CA SER A 122 17.35 4.42 7.52
C SER A 122 17.25 5.78 8.23
N PRO A 123 18.21 6.13 9.11
CA PRO A 123 18.21 7.43 9.76
C PRO A 123 18.71 8.53 8.83
N ASP A 124 19.55 8.17 7.86
CA ASP A 124 20.22 9.15 6.99
C ASP A 124 19.26 9.70 5.95
N ASN A 125 18.13 9.02 5.72
CA ASN A 125 17.15 9.40 4.75
C ASN A 125 15.73 9.05 5.23
N PRO A 126 15.18 9.83 6.18
CA PRO A 126 13.88 9.55 6.80
C PRO A 126 12.70 9.62 5.81
N ASP A 127 12.89 10.29 4.68
CA ASP A 127 11.86 10.47 3.65
C ASP A 127 11.91 9.40 2.56
N LEU A 128 12.92 8.52 2.60
CA LEU A 128 13.00 7.41 1.66
C LEU A 128 11.89 6.40 1.90
N TRP A 129 11.62 5.65 0.85
CA TRP A 129 10.73 4.53 0.84
C TRP A 129 10.89 3.64 2.07
N MET A 130 9.81 3.45 2.76
CA MET A 130 9.71 2.54 3.88
C MET A 130 8.52 1.62 3.66
N ASP A 131 8.66 0.38 4.09
CA ASP A 131 7.56 -0.56 4.04
C ASP A 131 6.38 -0.08 4.89
N GLN A 132 5.20 -0.31 4.38
CA GLN A 132 3.95 -0.02 5.06
C GLN A 132 3.47 -1.27 5.79
N TYR A 133 3.04 -1.05 7.02
CA TYR A 133 2.57 -2.11 7.91
C TYR A 133 1.16 -1.82 8.39
N TYR A 134 0.47 -2.87 8.81
CA TYR A 134 -0.93 -2.83 9.17
C TYR A 134 -1.15 -3.54 10.50
N THR A 135 -2.08 -3.03 11.31
CA THR A 135 -2.51 -3.73 12.52
C THR A 135 -3.33 -4.97 12.18
N SER A 136 -3.37 -5.93 13.11
CA SER A 136 -4.18 -7.13 12.96
C SER A 136 -5.67 -6.80 12.83
N GLU A 137 -6.14 -5.80 13.56
CA GLU A 137 -7.53 -5.35 13.54
C GLU A 137 -7.92 -4.82 12.17
N LEU A 138 -7.06 -3.99 11.56
CA LEU A 138 -7.32 -3.47 10.22
C LEU A 138 -7.33 -4.59 9.18
N VAL A 139 -6.36 -5.50 9.23
CA VAL A 139 -6.30 -6.63 8.29
C VAL A 139 -7.54 -7.51 8.42
N SER A 140 -7.98 -7.80 9.64
CA SER A 140 -9.19 -8.59 9.87
C SER A 140 -10.43 -7.88 9.33
N TRP A 141 -10.53 -6.58 9.52
CA TRP A 141 -11.62 -5.77 8.99
C TRP A 141 -11.63 -5.75 7.45
N LEU A 142 -10.47 -5.61 6.83
CA LEU A 142 -10.36 -5.67 5.36
C LEU A 142 -10.83 -7.02 4.82
N LYS A 143 -10.40 -8.11 5.43
CA LYS A 143 -10.79 -9.47 5.03
C LYS A 143 -12.28 -9.74 5.22
N ALA A 144 -12.89 -9.17 6.25
CA ALA A 144 -14.31 -9.35 6.54
C ALA A 144 -15.23 -8.55 5.62
N ASN A 145 -14.75 -7.44 5.03
CA ASN A 145 -15.59 -6.49 4.32
C ASN A 145 -15.33 -6.41 2.81
N PHE A 146 -14.19 -6.89 2.32
CA PHE A 146 -13.80 -6.73 0.91
C PHE A 146 -13.28 -8.04 0.32
N ASP A 147 -13.22 -8.06 -1.00
CA ASP A 147 -12.56 -9.13 -1.75
C ASP A 147 -11.04 -8.96 -1.62
N THR A 148 -10.41 -9.84 -0.86
CA THR A 148 -8.98 -9.82 -0.58
C THR A 148 -8.20 -10.93 -1.27
N ARG A 149 -8.79 -11.60 -2.27
CA ARG A 149 -8.10 -12.67 -3.01
C ARG A 149 -6.94 -12.17 -3.85
N GLY A 150 -6.88 -10.87 -4.12
CA GLY A 150 -5.78 -10.23 -4.84
C GLY A 150 -4.57 -9.87 -3.98
N ILE A 151 -4.65 -10.04 -2.68
CA ILE A 151 -3.57 -9.74 -1.74
C ILE A 151 -3.22 -10.96 -0.88
N GLN A 152 -1.98 -10.94 -0.42
CA GLN A 152 -1.47 -11.89 0.56
C GLN A 152 -1.05 -11.11 1.79
N THR A 153 -1.44 -11.57 2.96
CA THR A 153 -1.05 -10.95 4.23
C THR A 153 -0.02 -11.82 4.93
N ARG A 154 0.98 -11.19 5.49
CA ARG A 154 2.05 -11.87 6.21
C ARG A 154 2.25 -11.20 7.56
N THR A 155 2.18 -12.00 8.64
CA THR A 155 2.54 -11.52 9.97
C THR A 155 4.05 -11.38 10.07
N VAL A 156 4.49 -10.26 10.60
CA VAL A 156 5.91 -9.99 10.85
C VAL A 156 6.08 -9.51 12.29
N ASP A 157 7.17 -9.93 12.90
CA ASP A 157 7.61 -9.38 14.18
C ASP A 157 8.67 -8.33 13.89
N GLN A 158 8.22 -7.07 13.87
CA GLN A 158 9.06 -5.94 13.50
C GLN A 158 9.36 -5.11 14.73
N ASP A 159 10.64 -4.79 14.90
CA ASP A 159 11.04 -3.80 15.89
C ASP A 159 10.64 -2.40 15.36
N PRO A 160 9.76 -1.67 16.07
CA PRO A 160 9.40 -0.31 15.67
C PRO A 160 10.58 0.67 15.75
N HIS A 161 11.65 0.27 16.41
CA HIS A 161 12.91 1.00 16.50
C HIS A 161 14.03 0.31 15.71
N TYR A 162 13.65 -0.37 14.63
CA TYR A 162 14.57 -1.19 13.81
C TYR A 162 15.85 -0.46 13.44
N TYR A 163 15.78 0.83 13.29
CA TYR A 163 16.95 1.63 13.05
C TYR A 163 17.20 2.61 14.20
N GLN A 164 18.06 2.23 15.10
CA GLN A 164 18.68 3.19 16.01
C GLN A 164 20.06 3.54 15.49
N PRO A 165 20.41 4.85 15.39
CA PRO A 165 21.79 5.22 15.08
C PRO A 165 22.72 4.54 16.07
N LYS A 166 23.75 3.87 15.55
CA LYS A 166 24.78 3.33 16.43
C LYS A 166 25.34 4.49 17.27
N LYS A 167 25.19 4.41 18.56
CA LYS A 167 25.85 5.35 19.48
C LYS A 167 27.33 5.26 19.21
N LYS A 168 27.90 6.38 18.82
CA LYS A 168 29.37 6.49 18.69
C LYS A 168 30.01 6.41 20.06
#